data_b649b346206d47298133b02d1946afdb
#
_entry.id   b649b346206d47298133b02d1946afdb
#
_cell.length_a   1.000
_cell.length_b   1.000
_cell.length_c   1.000
_cell.angle_alpha   90.00
_cell.angle_beta   90.00
_cell.angle_gamma   90.00
#
_symmetry.space_group_name_H-M   'P 1'
#
loop_
_entity.id
_entity.type
_entity.pdbx_description
1 polymer ?
#
loop_
_entity_poly.entity_id
_entity_poly.type
_entity_poly.pdbx_seq_one_letter_code
_entity_poly.pdbx_strand_id
1 'polypeptide(L)'
;MAIPIEDMGWRKINNVNAYAETQTAGSGGLASSQAVSDVLNMPIDYYVRIDFAGFINIIDKLGGVKIYVDNTLDDYKYPIMGMGDADSYEARYEHLHIEKGWQNMDGELALKYARSRHGLGAEGSDFARGKRQQKILEAVKEKILSINILFEPKLIIDIMDELQEHISTNLKTWEIIKIWSIFKNIETDSIINKALDNSPNGLLTDTINESGAYILIPRNGDFSEIQYLAGNIFSDAPAEAKTQVNREKAAIDVRNGTWINGLATKAALDLEKYGFDVIHISNCGRQNFQNSVIYDLTGGAKPQSLTILKEKTKSNISIELPQWLIDDLAKELAGQKNPIQPDFILILGQSADATESGAENTAE
;
A
#
# COMPACT_ATOMS: atom_id res chain seq x y z
N MET A 1 3.45 -8.13 -5.41
CA MET A 1 3.08 -9.22 -4.49
C MET A 1 2.76 -10.48 -5.28
N ALA A 2 3.02 -11.64 -4.70
CA ALA A 2 2.60 -12.92 -5.26
C ALA A 2 1.47 -13.54 -4.42
N ILE A 3 0.71 -14.43 -5.06
CA ILE A 3 -0.37 -15.21 -4.47
C ILE A 3 -0.15 -16.70 -4.77
N PRO A 4 -0.66 -17.60 -3.95
CA PRO A 4 -0.68 -19.02 -4.28
C PRO A 4 -1.73 -19.27 -5.38
N ILE A 5 -1.34 -19.99 -6.43
CA ILE A 5 -2.25 -20.46 -7.48
C ILE A 5 -2.20 -21.99 -7.45
N GLU A 6 -3.37 -22.64 -7.43
CA GLU A 6 -3.48 -24.08 -7.42
C GLU A 6 -2.66 -24.69 -8.56
N ASP A 7 -1.93 -25.75 -8.27
CA ASP A 7 -1.00 -26.46 -9.17
C ASP A 7 0.20 -25.63 -9.72
N MET A 8 0.30 -24.34 -9.40
CA MET A 8 1.36 -23.47 -9.91
C MET A 8 2.28 -22.90 -8.82
N GLY A 9 1.90 -23.04 -7.53
CA GLY A 9 2.63 -22.40 -6.43
C GLY A 9 2.51 -20.87 -6.45
N TRP A 10 3.46 -20.18 -5.83
CA TRP A 10 3.44 -18.72 -5.73
C TRP A 10 3.72 -18.03 -7.06
N ARG A 11 2.80 -17.22 -7.55
CA ARG A 11 2.90 -16.45 -8.80
C ARG A 11 2.57 -14.98 -8.55
N LYS A 12 3.14 -14.09 -9.36
CA LYS A 12 2.83 -12.65 -9.27
C LYS A 12 1.35 -12.41 -9.56
N ILE A 13 0.66 -11.67 -8.72
CA ILE A 13 -0.77 -11.38 -8.83
C ILE A 13 -1.13 -10.72 -10.18
N ASN A 14 -0.24 -9.92 -10.75
CA ASN A 14 -0.45 -9.31 -12.07
C ASN A 14 -0.46 -10.31 -13.24
N ASN A 15 -0.04 -11.55 -13.03
CA ASN A 15 -0.11 -12.60 -14.05
C ASN A 15 -1.46 -13.31 -14.09
N VAL A 16 -2.30 -13.17 -13.06
CA VAL A 16 -3.62 -13.82 -12.97
C VAL A 16 -4.50 -13.48 -14.16
N ASN A 17 -4.53 -12.20 -14.54
CA ASN A 17 -5.27 -11.75 -15.71
C ASN A 17 -4.84 -12.52 -16.98
N ALA A 18 -3.52 -12.57 -17.23
CA ALA A 18 -3.00 -13.22 -18.42
C ALA A 18 -3.28 -14.75 -18.42
N TYR A 19 -3.13 -15.42 -17.28
CA TYR A 19 -3.45 -16.85 -17.17
C TYR A 19 -4.92 -17.12 -17.44
N ALA A 20 -5.83 -16.35 -16.87
CA ALA A 20 -7.25 -16.51 -17.08
C ALA A 20 -7.64 -16.27 -18.55
N GLU A 21 -7.10 -15.22 -19.18
CA GLU A 21 -7.33 -14.92 -20.59
C GLU A 21 -6.85 -16.03 -21.54
N THR A 22 -5.77 -16.73 -21.21
CA THR A 22 -5.31 -17.88 -22.01
C THR A 22 -6.22 -19.09 -21.91
N GLN A 23 -6.96 -19.23 -20.82
CA GLN A 23 -7.92 -20.32 -20.63
C GLN A 23 -9.29 -19.97 -21.20
N THR A 24 -9.76 -18.76 -20.95
CA THR A 24 -11.08 -18.27 -21.40
C THR A 24 -10.98 -16.79 -21.70
N ALA A 25 -11.17 -16.43 -22.96
CA ALA A 25 -11.15 -15.03 -23.38
C ALA A 25 -12.20 -14.21 -22.59
N GLY A 26 -11.79 -13.05 -22.11
CA GLY A 26 -12.63 -12.13 -21.32
C GLY A 26 -12.72 -12.45 -19.82
N SER A 27 -12.09 -13.54 -19.33
CA SER A 27 -12.17 -13.92 -17.91
C SER A 27 -11.16 -13.21 -17.00
N GLY A 28 -10.16 -12.55 -17.55
CA GLY A 28 -9.05 -11.98 -16.80
C GLY A 28 -9.46 -10.94 -15.74
N GLY A 29 -10.47 -10.13 -16.04
CA GLY A 29 -10.97 -9.12 -15.09
C GLY A 29 -11.57 -9.74 -13.83
N LEU A 30 -12.45 -10.73 -14.02
CA LEU A 30 -13.08 -11.47 -12.91
C LEU A 30 -12.05 -12.25 -12.08
N ALA A 31 -11.13 -12.95 -12.76
CA ALA A 31 -10.07 -13.70 -12.07
C ALA A 31 -9.17 -12.78 -11.23
N SER A 32 -8.84 -11.58 -11.75
CA SER A 32 -8.07 -10.60 -10.99
C SER A 32 -8.85 -10.05 -9.79
N SER A 33 -10.15 -9.81 -9.94
CA SER A 33 -11.02 -9.38 -8.83
C SER A 33 -11.07 -10.44 -7.74
N GLN A 34 -11.23 -11.71 -8.10
CA GLN A 34 -11.22 -12.82 -7.14
C GLN A 34 -9.87 -12.90 -6.41
N ALA A 35 -8.75 -12.82 -7.14
CA ALA A 35 -7.43 -12.85 -6.53
C ALA A 35 -7.19 -11.71 -5.53
N VAL A 36 -7.70 -10.51 -5.83
CA VAL A 36 -7.63 -9.37 -4.89
C VAL A 36 -8.58 -9.58 -3.71
N SER A 37 -9.80 -10.10 -3.96
CA SER A 37 -10.76 -10.45 -2.91
C SER A 37 -10.18 -11.44 -1.91
N ASP A 38 -9.52 -12.48 -2.38
CA ASP A 38 -8.89 -13.51 -1.53
C ASP A 38 -7.76 -12.93 -0.67
N VAL A 39 -6.95 -12.04 -1.25
CA VAL A 39 -5.87 -11.35 -0.54
C VAL A 39 -6.40 -10.43 0.56
N LEU A 40 -7.45 -9.66 0.28
CA LEU A 40 -7.99 -8.67 1.19
C LEU A 40 -9.07 -9.23 2.14
N ASN A 41 -9.59 -10.43 1.87
CA ASN A 41 -10.79 -11.00 2.49
C ASN A 41 -11.99 -10.02 2.43
N MET A 42 -12.15 -9.36 1.29
CA MET A 42 -13.20 -8.39 1.02
C MET A 42 -13.79 -8.63 -0.36
N PRO A 43 -15.11 -8.51 -0.56
CA PRO A 43 -15.71 -8.65 -1.88
C PRO A 43 -15.22 -7.54 -2.81
N ILE A 44 -14.87 -7.90 -4.04
CA ILE A 44 -14.56 -6.96 -5.12
C ILE A 44 -15.67 -7.08 -6.16
N ASP A 45 -16.63 -6.17 -6.09
CA ASP A 45 -17.86 -6.22 -6.90
C ASP A 45 -17.63 -5.79 -8.35
N TYR A 46 -16.71 -4.86 -8.56
CA TYR A 46 -16.48 -4.24 -9.86
C TYR A 46 -15.01 -4.24 -10.24
N TYR A 47 -14.77 -4.35 -11.55
CA TYR A 47 -13.45 -4.14 -12.14
C TYR A 47 -13.53 -3.24 -13.37
N VAL A 48 -12.45 -2.55 -13.63
CA VAL A 48 -12.19 -1.85 -14.88
C VAL A 48 -10.82 -2.27 -15.39
N ARG A 49 -10.77 -2.89 -16.56
CA ARG A 49 -9.55 -3.21 -17.28
C ARG A 49 -9.45 -2.29 -18.48
N ILE A 50 -8.31 -1.64 -18.64
CA ILE A 50 -8.02 -0.76 -19.74
C ILE A 50 -6.69 -1.18 -20.37
N ASP A 51 -6.62 -1.20 -21.69
CA ASP A 51 -5.37 -1.37 -22.40
C ASP A 51 -4.63 -0.03 -22.60
N PHE A 52 -3.42 -0.08 -23.14
CA PHE A 52 -2.61 1.13 -23.31
C PHE A 52 -3.19 2.14 -24.30
N ALA A 53 -3.85 1.67 -25.37
CA ALA A 53 -4.49 2.54 -26.34
C ALA A 53 -5.68 3.26 -25.70
N GLY A 54 -6.51 2.55 -24.95
CA GLY A 54 -7.62 3.14 -24.19
C GLY A 54 -7.14 4.16 -23.18
N PHE A 55 -6.05 3.86 -22.47
CA PHE A 55 -5.46 4.81 -21.51
C PHE A 55 -5.02 6.11 -22.20
N ILE A 56 -4.30 6.03 -23.33
CA ILE A 56 -3.87 7.19 -24.13
C ILE A 56 -5.11 8.00 -24.56
N ASN A 57 -6.08 7.32 -25.16
CA ASN A 57 -7.28 7.97 -25.68
C ASN A 57 -8.08 8.70 -24.59
N ILE A 58 -8.21 8.11 -23.37
CA ILE A 58 -8.89 8.79 -22.24
C ILE A 58 -8.16 10.08 -21.87
N ILE A 59 -6.84 10.02 -21.67
CA ILE A 59 -6.05 11.19 -21.29
C ILE A 59 -6.15 12.28 -22.34
N ASP A 60 -6.06 11.93 -23.62
CA ASP A 60 -6.14 12.89 -24.73
C ASP A 60 -7.54 13.53 -24.84
N LYS A 61 -8.61 12.73 -24.65
CA LYS A 61 -9.99 13.26 -24.61
C LYS A 61 -10.23 14.21 -23.44
N LEU A 62 -9.57 14.00 -22.32
CA LEU A 62 -9.60 14.92 -21.19
C LEU A 62 -8.80 16.21 -21.48
N GLY A 63 -8.07 16.28 -22.62
CA GLY A 63 -7.18 17.40 -22.94
C GLY A 63 -5.87 17.39 -22.14
N GLY A 64 -5.39 16.20 -21.83
CA GLY A 64 -4.19 15.98 -21.02
C GLY A 64 -4.39 16.14 -19.51
N VAL A 65 -3.37 15.74 -18.76
CA VAL A 65 -3.35 15.84 -17.29
C VAL A 65 -2.13 16.64 -16.82
N LYS A 66 -2.28 17.34 -15.70
CA LYS A 66 -1.19 18.13 -15.10
C LYS A 66 -0.67 17.41 -13.85
N ILE A 67 0.61 17.05 -13.87
CA ILE A 67 1.24 16.23 -12.81
C ILE A 67 2.49 16.93 -12.30
N TYR A 68 2.67 16.94 -10.97
CA TYR A 68 3.92 17.37 -10.36
C TYR A 68 4.89 16.19 -10.27
N VAL A 69 5.99 16.27 -10.99
CA VAL A 69 7.08 15.29 -11.00
C VAL A 69 8.04 15.63 -9.88
N ASP A 70 8.17 14.74 -8.87
CA ASP A 70 8.97 14.99 -7.67
C ASP A 70 10.48 15.05 -7.97
N ASN A 71 10.94 14.16 -8.84
CA ASN A 71 12.34 14.08 -9.27
C ASN A 71 12.37 13.90 -10.78
N THR A 72 13.38 14.46 -11.43
CA THR A 72 13.62 14.21 -12.86
C THR A 72 13.66 12.70 -13.12
N LEU A 73 12.86 12.24 -14.06
CA LEU A 73 12.82 10.85 -14.49
C LEU A 73 13.69 10.68 -15.74
N ASP A 74 14.79 9.97 -15.58
CA ASP A 74 15.69 9.56 -16.66
C ASP A 74 15.68 8.03 -16.77
N ASP A 75 15.10 7.49 -17.83
CA ASP A 75 15.06 6.06 -18.14
C ASP A 75 15.66 5.79 -19.50
N TYR A 76 16.93 5.32 -19.52
CA TYR A 76 17.65 5.00 -20.75
C TYR A 76 17.27 3.62 -21.33
N LYS A 77 16.36 2.89 -20.66
CA LYS A 77 15.90 1.57 -21.05
C LYS A 77 14.37 1.52 -21.13
N TYR A 78 13.74 2.64 -21.51
CA TYR A 78 12.30 2.64 -21.72
C TYR A 78 11.96 1.84 -23.00
N PRO A 79 11.14 0.77 -22.90
CA PRO A 79 10.90 -0.11 -24.04
C PRO A 79 10.03 0.57 -25.10
N ILE A 80 10.49 0.56 -26.36
CA ILE A 80 9.72 1.03 -27.52
C ILE A 80 8.66 -0.03 -27.84
N MET A 81 7.39 0.41 -27.92
CA MET A 81 6.28 -0.50 -28.24
C MET A 81 6.46 -1.13 -29.61
N GLY A 82 6.27 -2.45 -29.68
CA GLY A 82 6.40 -3.21 -30.93
C GLY A 82 7.83 -3.53 -31.35
N MET A 83 8.86 -3.04 -30.65
CA MET A 83 10.26 -3.28 -30.98
C MET A 83 10.94 -4.35 -30.11
N GLY A 84 10.16 -5.15 -29.36
CA GLY A 84 10.72 -6.18 -28.46
C GLY A 84 11.60 -7.22 -29.13
N ASP A 85 11.33 -7.53 -30.41
CA ASP A 85 12.06 -8.51 -31.22
C ASP A 85 13.05 -7.87 -32.20
N ALA A 86 13.38 -6.57 -32.03
CA ALA A 86 14.35 -5.90 -32.88
C ALA A 86 15.74 -6.57 -32.79
N ASP A 87 16.48 -6.62 -33.91
CA ASP A 87 17.77 -7.31 -33.99
C ASP A 87 18.83 -6.72 -33.05
N SER A 88 18.83 -5.40 -32.86
CA SER A 88 19.76 -4.74 -31.95
C SER A 88 19.09 -4.46 -30.61
N TYR A 89 19.84 -4.67 -29.54
CA TYR A 89 19.36 -4.37 -28.18
C TYR A 89 19.00 -2.88 -28.02
N GLU A 90 19.80 -1.99 -28.61
CA GLU A 90 19.62 -0.53 -28.54
C GLU A 90 18.33 -0.10 -29.25
N ALA A 91 17.93 -0.78 -30.34
CA ALA A 91 16.72 -0.47 -31.08
C ALA A 91 15.42 -0.82 -30.32
N ARG A 92 15.51 -1.54 -29.20
CA ARG A 92 14.38 -1.91 -28.35
C ARG A 92 14.01 -0.84 -27.33
N TYR A 93 14.90 0.12 -27.09
CA TYR A 93 14.78 1.10 -26.01
C TYR A 93 14.96 2.52 -26.51
N GLU A 94 14.29 3.44 -25.82
CA GLU A 94 14.49 4.88 -25.99
C GLU A 94 14.87 5.54 -24.65
N HIS A 95 15.50 6.71 -24.73
CA HIS A 95 15.75 7.54 -23.56
C HIS A 95 14.49 8.35 -23.25
N LEU A 96 13.81 8.02 -22.16
CA LEU A 96 12.72 8.80 -21.62
C LEU A 96 13.27 9.79 -20.59
N HIS A 97 13.07 11.09 -20.86
CA HIS A 97 13.45 12.19 -19.98
C HIS A 97 12.23 13.03 -19.64
N ILE A 98 11.94 13.19 -18.35
CA ILE A 98 10.85 14.04 -17.84
C ILE A 98 11.38 14.87 -16.68
N GLU A 99 11.40 16.19 -16.86
CA GLU A 99 11.93 17.12 -15.86
C GLU A 99 11.08 17.16 -14.59
N LYS A 100 11.75 17.39 -13.44
CA LYS A 100 11.11 17.71 -12.18
C LYS A 100 10.23 18.97 -12.30
N GLY A 101 9.11 18.99 -11.57
CA GLY A 101 8.18 20.10 -11.52
C GLY A 101 6.85 19.80 -12.20
N TRP A 102 6.06 20.84 -12.45
CA TRP A 102 4.77 20.71 -13.09
C TRP A 102 4.91 20.38 -14.58
N GLN A 103 4.33 19.25 -14.98
CA GLN A 103 4.31 18.77 -16.36
C GLN A 103 2.87 18.65 -16.85
N ASN A 104 2.60 19.13 -18.08
CA ASN A 104 1.36 18.83 -18.79
C ASN A 104 1.64 17.60 -19.66
N MET A 105 0.94 16.52 -19.41
CA MET A 105 1.13 15.25 -20.10
C MET A 105 -0.08 14.93 -20.98
N ASP A 106 0.16 14.66 -22.25
CA ASP A 106 -0.79 13.98 -23.13
C ASP A 106 -0.86 12.49 -22.77
N GLY A 107 -1.67 11.71 -23.47
CA GLY A 107 -1.86 10.30 -23.19
C GLY A 107 -0.58 9.49 -23.34
N GLU A 108 0.25 9.79 -24.36
CA GLU A 108 1.49 9.07 -24.61
C GLU A 108 2.53 9.33 -23.51
N LEU A 109 2.75 10.59 -23.14
CA LEU A 109 3.69 10.97 -22.10
C LEU A 109 3.24 10.45 -20.72
N ALA A 110 1.93 10.52 -20.42
CA ALA A 110 1.37 9.98 -19.20
C ALA A 110 1.56 8.45 -19.11
N LEU A 111 1.38 7.72 -20.23
CA LEU A 111 1.64 6.29 -20.29
C LEU A 111 3.12 5.98 -20.08
N LYS A 112 4.02 6.74 -20.70
CA LYS A 112 5.48 6.59 -20.50
C LYS A 112 5.85 6.83 -19.05
N TYR A 113 5.31 7.85 -18.40
CA TYR A 113 5.52 8.16 -16.99
C TYR A 113 5.03 7.02 -16.08
N ALA A 114 3.84 6.45 -16.36
CA ALA A 114 3.27 5.33 -15.59
C ALA A 114 4.05 4.02 -15.73
N ARG A 115 4.72 3.79 -16.88
CA ARG A 115 5.32 2.49 -17.22
C ARG A 115 6.81 2.40 -16.96
N SER A 116 7.54 3.52 -16.89
CA SER A 116 8.98 3.53 -16.66
C SER A 116 9.36 2.71 -15.42
N ARG A 117 10.40 1.87 -15.56
CA ARG A 117 10.88 0.96 -14.51
C ARG A 117 12.38 1.03 -14.25
N HIS A 118 13.12 1.67 -15.14
CA HIS A 118 14.58 1.75 -15.09
C HIS A 118 15.06 3.19 -14.94
N GLY A 119 14.21 4.04 -14.32
CA GLY A 119 14.61 5.40 -13.97
C GLY A 119 15.85 5.40 -13.06
N LEU A 120 16.68 6.42 -13.21
CA LEU A 120 17.87 6.57 -12.38
C LEU A 120 17.50 6.93 -10.93
N GLY A 121 18.32 6.48 -9.99
CA GLY A 121 18.20 6.82 -8.57
C GLY A 121 16.90 6.34 -7.93
N ALA A 122 16.19 7.23 -7.22
CA ALA A 122 14.96 6.90 -6.49
C ALA A 122 13.80 6.50 -7.41
N GLU A 123 13.83 6.88 -8.69
CA GLU A 123 12.76 6.62 -9.67
C GLU A 123 12.83 5.22 -10.29
N GLY A 124 13.90 4.43 -10.06
CA GLY A 124 14.14 3.12 -10.68
C GLY A 124 13.44 1.93 -10.01
N SER A 125 12.56 2.14 -9.02
CA SER A 125 11.91 1.06 -8.30
C SER A 125 10.47 0.82 -8.74
N ASP A 126 9.96 -0.40 -8.51
CA ASP A 126 8.54 -0.73 -8.71
C ASP A 126 7.63 0.09 -7.77
N PHE A 127 8.11 0.49 -6.59
CA PHE A 127 7.38 1.38 -5.70
C PHE A 127 7.28 2.80 -6.25
N ALA A 128 8.36 3.34 -6.83
CA ALA A 128 8.32 4.63 -7.52
C ALA A 128 7.34 4.61 -8.70
N ARG A 129 7.30 3.50 -9.46
CA ARG A 129 6.28 3.29 -10.51
C ARG A 129 4.87 3.32 -9.93
N GLY A 130 4.60 2.60 -8.84
CA GLY A 130 3.29 2.62 -8.16
C GLY A 130 2.89 4.04 -7.75
N LYS A 131 3.81 4.82 -7.19
CA LYS A 131 3.57 6.22 -6.82
C LYS A 131 3.27 7.10 -8.04
N ARG A 132 3.95 6.90 -9.16
CA ARG A 132 3.65 7.61 -10.42
C ARG A 132 2.25 7.28 -10.94
N GLN A 133 1.83 6.02 -10.88
CA GLN A 133 0.48 5.59 -11.25
C GLN A 133 -0.60 6.24 -10.38
N GLN A 134 -0.37 6.34 -9.07
CA GLN A 134 -1.28 7.05 -8.15
C GLN A 134 -1.42 8.52 -8.53
N LYS A 135 -0.32 9.23 -8.80
CA LYS A 135 -0.34 10.63 -9.24
C LYS A 135 -1.15 10.84 -10.52
N ILE A 136 -1.08 9.90 -11.45
CA ILE A 136 -1.91 9.94 -12.65
C ILE A 136 -3.39 9.82 -12.31
N LEU A 137 -3.77 8.86 -11.45
CA LEU A 137 -5.17 8.68 -11.03
C LEU A 137 -5.71 9.93 -10.32
N GLU A 138 -4.91 10.56 -9.47
CA GLU A 138 -5.25 11.83 -8.80
C GLU A 138 -5.43 12.95 -9.85
N ALA A 139 -4.49 13.11 -10.78
CA ALA A 139 -4.58 14.12 -11.83
C ALA A 139 -5.76 13.91 -12.78
N VAL A 140 -6.09 12.66 -13.12
CA VAL A 140 -7.29 12.30 -13.88
C VAL A 140 -8.54 12.68 -13.11
N LYS A 141 -8.62 12.35 -11.81
CA LYS A 141 -9.73 12.74 -10.95
C LYS A 141 -9.92 14.27 -10.95
N GLU A 142 -8.87 15.03 -10.67
CA GLU A 142 -8.90 16.49 -10.64
C GLU A 142 -9.34 17.06 -12.01
N LYS A 143 -8.82 16.51 -13.11
CA LYS A 143 -9.17 16.93 -14.46
C LYS A 143 -10.64 16.68 -14.76
N ILE A 144 -11.16 15.50 -14.44
CA ILE A 144 -12.57 15.15 -14.62
C ILE A 144 -13.47 16.09 -13.80
N LEU A 145 -13.08 16.39 -12.54
CA LEU A 145 -13.82 17.34 -11.70
C LEU A 145 -13.81 18.76 -12.26
N SER A 146 -12.69 19.19 -12.86
CA SER A 146 -12.54 20.54 -13.43
C SER A 146 -13.37 20.79 -14.69
N ILE A 147 -13.63 19.78 -15.50
CA ILE A 147 -14.36 19.89 -16.77
C ILE A 147 -15.88 19.90 -16.58
N ASN A 148 -16.38 19.82 -15.35
CA ASN A 148 -17.83 19.70 -15.09
C ASN A 148 -18.52 18.57 -15.88
N ILE A 149 -17.82 17.47 -16.14
CA ILE A 149 -18.35 16.25 -16.81
C ILE A 149 -19.67 15.79 -16.18
N LEU A 150 -19.92 16.20 -14.94
CA LEU A 150 -21.13 15.92 -14.17
C LEU A 150 -22.43 16.42 -14.82
N PHE A 151 -22.34 17.44 -15.66
CA PHE A 151 -23.51 18.00 -16.35
C PHE A 151 -23.69 17.41 -17.74
N GLU A 152 -22.76 16.54 -18.18
CA GLU A 152 -22.80 15.88 -19.49
C GLU A 152 -22.70 14.35 -19.36
N PRO A 153 -23.74 13.65 -18.85
CA PRO A 153 -23.76 12.17 -18.82
C PRO A 153 -23.51 11.54 -20.19
N LYS A 154 -23.88 12.28 -21.25
CA LYS A 154 -23.64 11.86 -22.63
C LYS A 154 -22.16 11.71 -22.94
N LEU A 155 -21.27 12.59 -22.43
CA LEU A 155 -19.84 12.49 -22.66
C LEU A 155 -19.26 11.20 -22.07
N ILE A 156 -19.74 10.76 -20.90
CA ILE A 156 -19.33 9.50 -20.29
C ILE A 156 -19.76 8.32 -21.19
N ILE A 157 -20.98 8.36 -21.69
CA ILE A 157 -21.51 7.33 -22.60
C ILE A 157 -20.71 7.31 -23.89
N ASP A 158 -20.48 8.46 -24.50
CA ASP A 158 -19.74 8.59 -25.75
C ASP A 158 -18.27 8.10 -25.59
N ILE A 159 -17.63 8.37 -24.44
CA ILE A 159 -16.30 7.84 -24.12
C ILE A 159 -16.35 6.31 -23.97
N MET A 160 -17.34 5.77 -23.28
CA MET A 160 -17.47 4.32 -23.07
C MET A 160 -17.76 3.60 -24.39
N ASP A 161 -18.62 4.15 -25.23
CA ASP A 161 -18.98 3.55 -26.53
C ASP A 161 -17.79 3.55 -27.50
N GLU A 162 -17.00 4.62 -27.52
CA GLU A 162 -15.83 4.71 -28.40
C GLU A 162 -14.67 3.85 -27.92
N LEU A 163 -14.54 3.66 -26.61
CA LEU A 163 -13.45 2.88 -26.00
C LEU A 163 -13.85 1.43 -25.67
N GLN A 164 -15.01 0.96 -26.10
CA GLN A 164 -15.52 -0.38 -25.77
C GLN A 164 -14.55 -1.53 -26.15
N GLU A 165 -13.73 -1.36 -27.19
CA GLU A 165 -12.71 -2.34 -27.58
C GLU A 165 -11.46 -2.30 -26.67
N HIS A 166 -11.25 -1.20 -25.95
CA HIS A 166 -10.10 -0.93 -25.10
C HIS A 166 -10.39 -1.02 -23.61
N ILE A 167 -11.68 -1.08 -23.22
CA ILE A 167 -12.14 -1.14 -21.83
C ILE A 167 -12.98 -2.40 -21.63
N SER A 168 -12.63 -3.19 -20.63
CA SER A 168 -13.45 -4.31 -20.17
C SER A 168 -13.86 -4.06 -18.71
N THR A 169 -15.17 -4.11 -18.44
CA THR A 169 -15.73 -3.89 -17.10
C THR A 169 -17.04 -4.64 -16.94
N ASN A 170 -17.39 -4.99 -15.71
CA ASN A 170 -18.73 -5.47 -15.36
C ASN A 170 -19.66 -4.36 -14.85
N LEU A 171 -19.19 -3.10 -14.83
CA LEU A 171 -20.00 -1.93 -14.48
C LEU A 171 -21.04 -1.63 -15.56
N LYS A 172 -22.28 -1.37 -15.14
CA LYS A 172 -23.32 -0.83 -16.01
C LYS A 172 -23.25 0.69 -16.02
N THR A 173 -23.68 1.34 -17.09
CA THR A 173 -23.61 2.80 -17.25
C THR A 173 -24.22 3.56 -16.07
N TRP A 174 -25.37 3.10 -15.53
CA TRP A 174 -26.01 3.75 -14.38
C TRP A 174 -25.19 3.60 -13.08
N GLU A 175 -24.44 2.51 -12.93
CA GLU A 175 -23.54 2.28 -11.78
C GLU A 175 -22.35 3.21 -11.84
N ILE A 176 -21.79 3.43 -13.04
CA ILE A 176 -20.72 4.41 -13.27
C ILE A 176 -21.17 5.82 -12.83
N ILE A 177 -22.37 6.23 -13.26
CA ILE A 177 -22.94 7.53 -12.87
C ILE A 177 -23.14 7.62 -11.35
N LYS A 178 -23.62 6.55 -10.70
CA LYS A 178 -23.83 6.51 -9.27
C LYS A 178 -22.50 6.57 -8.50
N ILE A 179 -21.52 5.74 -8.87
CA ILE A 179 -20.18 5.74 -8.29
C ILE A 179 -19.56 7.14 -8.42
N TRP A 180 -19.65 7.73 -9.61
CA TRP A 180 -19.17 9.08 -9.83
C TRP A 180 -19.84 10.11 -8.90
N SER A 181 -21.15 10.03 -8.69
CA SER A 181 -21.88 10.94 -7.80
C SER A 181 -21.40 10.90 -6.34
N ILE A 182 -20.83 9.76 -5.92
CA ILE A 182 -20.20 9.59 -4.62
C ILE A 182 -18.78 10.17 -4.65
N PHE A 183 -17.98 9.77 -5.64
CA PHE A 183 -16.56 10.14 -5.76
C PHE A 183 -16.31 11.65 -5.87
N LYS A 184 -17.21 12.38 -6.53
CA LYS A 184 -17.07 13.84 -6.70
C LYS A 184 -17.04 14.62 -5.36
N ASN A 185 -17.66 14.07 -4.34
CA ASN A 185 -17.78 14.72 -3.03
C ASN A 185 -16.63 14.32 -2.07
N ILE A 186 -15.76 13.39 -2.48
CA ILE A 186 -14.63 12.97 -1.67
C ILE A 186 -13.48 13.97 -1.89
N GLU A 187 -13.09 14.64 -0.82
CA GLU A 187 -11.90 15.51 -0.83
C GLU A 187 -10.64 14.68 -1.05
N THR A 188 -9.68 15.20 -1.82
CA THR A 188 -8.44 14.47 -2.14
C THR A 188 -7.65 14.12 -0.88
N ASP A 189 -7.67 14.99 0.12
CA ASP A 189 -7.00 14.79 1.42
C ASP A 189 -7.64 13.68 2.27
N SER A 190 -8.85 13.25 1.91
CA SER A 190 -9.56 12.14 2.56
C SER A 190 -9.20 10.77 1.98
N ILE A 191 -8.36 10.72 0.94
CA ILE A 191 -7.94 9.46 0.31
C ILE A 191 -6.81 8.84 1.11
N ILE A 192 -7.08 7.67 1.72
CA ILE A 192 -6.07 6.91 2.44
C ILE A 192 -5.31 6.03 1.45
N ASN A 193 -4.00 6.20 1.40
CA ASN A 193 -3.10 5.47 0.52
C ASN A 193 -2.16 4.61 1.36
N LYS A 194 -2.22 3.29 1.22
CA LYS A 194 -1.31 2.35 1.87
C LYS A 194 -0.69 1.44 0.81
N ALA A 195 0.62 1.55 0.62
CA ALA A 195 1.37 0.65 -0.25
C ALA A 195 1.85 -0.56 0.57
N LEU A 196 1.66 -1.75 0.00
CA LEU A 196 2.25 -2.97 0.55
C LEU A 196 3.69 -3.09 0.07
N ASP A 197 4.65 -3.08 0.98
CA ASP A 197 6.07 -3.11 0.66
C ASP A 197 6.87 -4.11 1.53
N ASN A 198 8.15 -4.26 1.21
CA ASN A 198 9.11 -5.09 1.92
C ASN A 198 10.11 -4.28 2.76
N SER A 199 9.75 -3.06 3.17
CA SER A 199 10.52 -2.29 4.14
C SER A 199 10.62 -3.03 5.49
N PRO A 200 11.48 -2.63 6.41
CA PRO A 200 11.64 -3.31 7.70
C PRO A 200 10.32 -3.53 8.46
N ASN A 201 9.40 -2.57 8.39
CA ASN A 201 8.06 -2.66 8.99
C ASN A 201 6.95 -2.97 7.98
N GLY A 202 7.28 -3.22 6.71
CA GLY A 202 6.31 -3.55 5.66
C GLY A 202 5.70 -4.94 5.84
N LEU A 203 4.55 -5.17 5.22
CA LEU A 203 3.80 -6.43 5.33
C LEU A 203 4.29 -7.53 4.37
N LEU A 204 5.24 -7.22 3.50
CA LEU A 204 5.78 -8.17 2.54
C LEU A 204 7.24 -8.48 2.84
N THR A 205 7.69 -9.64 2.36
CA THR A 205 9.09 -10.03 2.29
C THR A 205 9.42 -10.51 0.90
N ASP A 206 10.67 -10.38 0.51
CA ASP A 206 11.14 -10.87 -0.78
C ASP A 206 11.59 -12.33 -0.70
N THR A 207 11.38 -13.04 -1.78
CA THR A 207 11.86 -14.42 -1.96
C THR A 207 12.01 -14.76 -3.44
N ILE A 208 12.60 -15.90 -3.72
CA ILE A 208 12.70 -16.46 -5.07
C ILE A 208 11.79 -17.68 -5.12
N ASN A 209 10.87 -17.71 -6.09
CA ASN A 209 9.97 -18.84 -6.26
C ASN A 209 10.69 -20.03 -6.97
N GLU A 210 9.98 -21.16 -7.09
CA GLU A 210 10.49 -22.39 -7.70
C GLU A 210 10.99 -22.22 -9.15
N SER A 211 10.48 -21.23 -9.88
CA SER A 211 10.91 -20.90 -11.24
C SER A 211 12.09 -19.92 -11.29
N GLY A 212 12.70 -19.58 -10.15
CA GLY A 212 13.81 -18.63 -10.06
C GLY A 212 13.40 -17.16 -10.16
N ALA A 213 12.11 -16.84 -10.12
CA ALA A 213 11.65 -15.47 -10.22
C ALA A 213 11.60 -14.80 -8.85
N TYR A 214 12.09 -13.55 -8.78
CA TYR A 214 11.94 -12.68 -7.60
C TYR A 214 10.47 -12.31 -7.40
N ILE A 215 9.94 -12.59 -6.21
CA ILE A 215 8.56 -12.32 -5.80
C ILE A 215 8.53 -11.71 -4.40
N LEU A 216 7.46 -10.98 -4.10
CA LEU A 216 7.11 -10.52 -2.76
C LEU A 216 5.94 -11.36 -2.24
N ILE A 217 6.07 -11.92 -1.06
CA ILE A 217 5.05 -12.71 -0.36
C ILE A 217 4.71 -12.05 0.98
N PRO A 218 3.56 -12.37 1.59
CA PRO A 218 3.26 -11.93 2.95
C PRO A 218 4.36 -12.34 3.92
N ARG A 219 4.77 -11.44 4.82
CA ARG A 219 5.88 -11.66 5.77
C ARG A 219 5.64 -12.84 6.70
N ASN A 220 4.40 -13.00 7.17
CA ASN A 220 4.00 -14.09 8.05
C ASN A 220 3.57 -15.37 7.32
N GLY A 221 3.70 -15.42 5.99
CA GLY A 221 3.35 -16.58 5.17
C GLY A 221 1.87 -16.69 4.81
N ASP A 222 1.00 -15.83 5.36
CA ASP A 222 -0.42 -15.72 5.05
C ASP A 222 -0.86 -14.26 4.89
N PHE A 223 -2.11 -14.03 4.49
CA PHE A 223 -2.65 -12.69 4.23
C PHE A 223 -3.29 -12.02 5.45
N SER A 224 -3.25 -12.61 6.64
CA SER A 224 -4.00 -12.14 7.82
C SER A 224 -3.68 -10.69 8.21
N GLU A 225 -2.41 -10.27 8.12
CA GLU A 225 -2.01 -8.88 8.41
C GLU A 225 -2.52 -7.90 7.34
N ILE A 226 -2.50 -8.32 6.07
CA ILE A 226 -3.03 -7.51 4.95
C ILE A 226 -4.55 -7.39 5.07
N GLN A 227 -5.24 -8.47 5.42
CA GLN A 227 -6.68 -8.50 5.66
C GLN A 227 -7.07 -7.62 6.85
N TYR A 228 -6.28 -7.67 7.92
CA TYR A 228 -6.47 -6.78 9.06
C TYR A 228 -6.31 -5.30 8.67
N LEU A 229 -5.25 -4.97 7.92
CA LEU A 229 -5.05 -3.61 7.39
C LEU A 229 -6.24 -3.18 6.54
N ALA A 230 -6.70 -4.01 5.60
CA ALA A 230 -7.80 -3.70 4.69
C ALA A 230 -9.12 -3.49 5.46
N GLY A 231 -9.46 -4.38 6.39
CA GLY A 231 -10.68 -4.29 7.20
C GLY A 231 -10.71 -3.10 8.14
N ASN A 232 -9.55 -2.60 8.54
CA ASN A 232 -9.41 -1.50 9.50
C ASN A 232 -8.89 -0.20 8.88
N ILE A 233 -8.79 -0.10 7.56
CA ILE A 233 -8.16 1.06 6.88
C ILE A 233 -8.90 2.38 7.17
N PHE A 234 -10.21 2.34 7.38
CA PHE A 234 -11.05 3.49 7.69
C PHE A 234 -11.27 3.70 9.19
N SER A 235 -10.81 2.79 10.05
CA SER A 235 -10.88 3.02 11.49
C SER A 235 -9.84 4.07 11.86
N ASP A 236 -10.26 5.08 12.63
CA ASP A 236 -9.38 6.17 13.08
C ASP A 236 -9.33 6.24 14.59
N ALA A 237 -8.26 6.78 15.12
CA ALA A 237 -8.14 7.08 16.54
C ALA A 237 -8.87 8.39 16.87
N PRO A 238 -9.27 8.61 18.13
CA PRO A 238 -9.81 9.88 18.56
C PRO A 238 -8.88 11.05 18.19
N ALA A 239 -9.43 12.09 17.55
CA ALA A 239 -8.65 13.22 17.04
C ALA A 239 -7.80 13.91 18.11
N GLU A 240 -8.33 13.97 19.34
CA GLU A 240 -7.61 14.54 20.48
C GLU A 240 -6.39 13.71 20.86
N ALA A 241 -6.52 12.37 20.93
CA ALA A 241 -5.43 11.46 21.22
C ALA A 241 -4.33 11.55 20.14
N LYS A 242 -4.72 11.54 18.87
CA LYS A 242 -3.81 11.69 17.73
C LYS A 242 -3.05 13.02 17.79
N THR A 243 -3.74 14.11 18.13
CA THR A 243 -3.12 15.42 18.27
C THR A 243 -2.08 15.46 19.39
N GLN A 244 -2.39 14.82 20.53
CA GLN A 244 -1.49 14.76 21.68
C GLN A 244 -0.21 13.97 21.36
N VAL A 245 -0.34 12.77 20.78
CA VAL A 245 0.80 11.92 20.39
C VAL A 245 1.68 12.61 19.34
N ASN A 246 1.06 13.20 18.31
CA ASN A 246 1.79 13.94 17.27
C ASN A 246 2.56 15.15 17.83
N ARG A 247 2.01 15.83 18.84
CA ARG A 247 2.69 16.96 19.51
C ARG A 247 3.96 16.50 20.23
N GLU A 248 3.89 15.34 20.88
CA GLU A 248 5.03 14.76 21.60
C GLU A 248 6.00 14.02 20.65
N LYS A 249 5.60 13.72 19.39
CA LYS A 249 6.38 12.97 18.40
C LYS A 249 6.91 11.67 18.99
N ALA A 250 6.01 10.87 19.50
CA ALA A 250 6.36 9.65 20.23
C ALA A 250 6.78 8.52 19.28
N ALA A 251 8.02 8.07 19.40
CA ALA A 251 8.58 6.92 18.68
C ALA A 251 8.45 5.64 19.51
N ILE A 252 8.01 4.54 18.89
CA ILE A 252 7.74 3.29 19.58
C ILE A 252 8.34 2.08 18.86
N ASP A 253 8.94 1.17 19.64
CA ASP A 253 9.34 -0.17 19.24
C ASP A 253 8.30 -1.18 19.75
N VAL A 254 7.66 -1.92 18.84
CA VAL A 254 6.58 -2.88 19.14
C VAL A 254 7.11 -4.30 19.00
N ARG A 255 7.07 -5.07 20.06
CA ARG A 255 7.61 -6.44 20.09
C ARG A 255 6.55 -7.47 20.45
N ASN A 256 6.52 -8.57 19.72
CA ASN A 256 5.66 -9.71 20.02
C ASN A 256 6.31 -10.58 21.10
N GLY A 257 5.79 -10.56 22.30
CA GLY A 257 6.18 -11.42 23.42
C GLY A 257 5.40 -12.74 23.49
N THR A 258 4.72 -13.14 22.40
CA THR A 258 3.92 -14.35 22.31
C THR A 258 4.26 -15.18 21.07
N TRP A 259 3.60 -16.31 20.88
CA TRP A 259 3.66 -17.13 19.68
C TRP A 259 2.53 -16.82 18.67
N ILE A 260 1.72 -15.78 18.95
CA ILE A 260 0.60 -15.39 18.09
C ILE A 260 1.14 -14.62 16.88
N ASN A 261 0.99 -15.18 15.69
CA ASN A 261 1.46 -14.56 14.46
C ASN A 261 0.76 -13.23 14.20
N GLY A 262 1.54 -12.22 13.75
CA GLY A 262 1.02 -10.92 13.37
C GLY A 262 0.60 -9.99 14.50
N LEU A 263 0.69 -10.42 15.78
CA LEU A 263 0.21 -9.61 16.90
C LEU A 263 0.89 -8.25 16.99
N ALA A 264 2.23 -8.20 16.84
CA ALA A 264 2.97 -6.92 16.87
C ALA A 264 2.62 -6.03 15.68
N THR A 265 2.45 -6.59 14.50
CA THR A 265 2.09 -5.83 13.30
C THR A 265 0.70 -5.21 13.41
N LYS A 266 -0.29 -5.97 13.88
CA LYS A 266 -1.65 -5.45 14.11
C LYS A 266 -1.65 -4.30 15.12
N ALA A 267 -0.98 -4.49 16.25
CA ALA A 267 -0.84 -3.44 17.27
C ALA A 267 -0.12 -2.20 16.73
N ALA A 268 0.92 -2.38 15.92
CA ALA A 268 1.65 -1.29 15.29
C ALA A 268 0.76 -0.48 14.33
N LEU A 269 0.00 -1.16 13.47
CA LEU A 269 -0.95 -0.52 12.56
C LEU A 269 -2.01 0.31 13.31
N ASP A 270 -2.48 -0.19 14.46
CA ASP A 270 -3.41 0.57 15.30
C ASP A 270 -2.74 1.78 15.96
N LEU A 271 -1.51 1.62 16.46
CA LEU A 271 -0.77 2.71 17.11
C LEU A 271 -0.40 3.83 16.13
N GLU A 272 -0.11 3.50 14.86
CA GLU A 272 0.08 4.52 13.80
C GLU A 272 -1.14 5.42 13.64
N LYS A 273 -2.37 4.89 13.78
CA LYS A 273 -3.61 5.69 13.73
C LYS A 273 -3.66 6.72 14.84
N TYR A 274 -3.11 6.40 16.02
CA TYR A 274 -2.99 7.31 17.16
C TYR A 274 -1.86 8.33 16.99
N GLY A 275 -1.05 8.23 15.92
CA GLY A 275 0.02 9.17 15.62
C GLY A 275 1.38 8.77 16.19
N PHE A 276 1.53 7.54 16.70
CA PHE A 276 2.84 7.02 17.08
C PHE A 276 3.70 6.77 15.86
N ASP A 277 4.98 7.13 15.95
CA ASP A 277 6.00 6.76 14.97
C ASP A 277 6.53 5.37 15.30
N VAL A 278 6.02 4.33 14.61
CA VAL A 278 6.44 2.95 14.82
C VAL A 278 7.76 2.72 14.09
N ILE A 279 8.86 2.80 14.82
CA ILE A 279 10.21 2.71 14.26
C ILE A 279 10.72 1.28 14.09
N HIS A 280 10.14 0.32 14.83
CA HIS A 280 10.55 -1.09 14.77
C HIS A 280 9.41 -2.02 15.15
N ILE A 281 9.29 -3.15 14.42
CA ILE A 281 8.35 -4.24 14.70
C ILE A 281 9.13 -5.55 14.67
N SER A 282 9.10 -6.31 15.76
CA SER A 282 9.87 -7.56 15.86
C SER A 282 9.23 -8.58 16.80
N ASN A 283 9.79 -9.78 16.80
CA ASN A 283 9.53 -10.75 17.85
C ASN A 283 10.48 -10.46 19.03
N CYS A 284 9.96 -10.56 20.25
CA CYS A 284 10.77 -10.49 21.46
C CYS A 284 11.63 -11.75 21.60
N GLY A 285 12.84 -11.62 22.09
CA GLY A 285 13.71 -12.79 22.41
C GLY A 285 13.10 -13.77 23.43
N ARG A 286 12.04 -13.34 24.14
CA ARG A 286 11.22 -14.16 25.03
C ARG A 286 9.76 -14.07 24.61
N GLN A 287 9.10 -15.21 24.42
CA GLN A 287 7.74 -15.29 23.85
C GLN A 287 6.74 -15.96 24.82
N ASN A 288 6.82 -15.64 26.10
CA ASN A 288 5.96 -16.21 27.15
C ASN A 288 5.26 -15.16 28.01
N PHE A 289 5.11 -13.93 27.48
CA PHE A 289 4.44 -12.86 28.20
C PHE A 289 2.94 -13.11 28.26
N GLN A 290 2.38 -13.11 29.48
CA GLN A 290 0.94 -13.19 29.71
C GLN A 290 0.29 -11.82 29.53
N ASN A 291 0.91 -10.78 30.08
CA ASN A 291 0.45 -9.40 30.01
C ASN A 291 1.42 -8.55 29.21
N SER A 292 0.87 -7.56 28.51
CA SER A 292 1.69 -6.58 27.79
C SER A 292 2.38 -5.61 28.75
N VAL A 293 3.56 -5.15 28.38
CA VAL A 293 4.36 -4.22 29.18
C VAL A 293 4.92 -3.10 28.33
N ILE A 294 4.87 -1.87 28.83
CA ILE A 294 5.49 -0.68 28.25
C ILE A 294 6.72 -0.32 29.09
N TYR A 295 7.85 -0.16 28.41
CA TYR A 295 9.05 0.44 28.99
C TYR A 295 9.15 1.88 28.52
N ASP A 296 9.11 2.82 29.47
CA ASP A 296 9.25 4.25 29.19
C ASP A 296 10.73 4.65 29.24
N LEU A 297 11.30 4.97 28.09
CA LEU A 297 12.69 5.41 27.95
C LEU A 297 12.84 6.94 27.99
N THR A 298 11.71 7.66 28.07
CA THR A 298 11.70 9.13 28.08
C THR A 298 11.93 9.72 29.47
N GLY A 299 11.86 8.89 30.53
CA GLY A 299 11.87 9.36 31.90
C GLY A 299 10.66 10.24 32.25
N GLY A 300 9.52 10.01 31.61
CA GLY A 300 8.29 10.77 31.82
C GLY A 300 8.16 12.05 30.95
N ALA A 301 9.03 12.24 29.95
CA ALA A 301 8.99 13.46 29.14
C ALA A 301 7.82 13.48 28.14
N LYS A 302 7.17 12.32 27.87
CA LYS A 302 6.01 12.19 26.96
C LYS A 302 4.79 11.59 27.67
N PRO A 303 4.22 12.28 28.69
CA PRO A 303 3.21 11.70 29.55
C PRO A 303 1.86 11.44 28.87
N GLN A 304 1.49 12.25 27.86
CA GLN A 304 0.24 12.08 27.13
C GLN A 304 0.30 10.81 26.26
N SER A 305 1.38 10.64 25.52
CA SER A 305 1.63 9.45 24.70
C SER A 305 1.68 8.18 25.56
N LEU A 306 2.35 8.23 26.72
CA LEU A 306 2.39 7.09 27.64
C LEU A 306 1.00 6.71 28.15
N THR A 307 0.17 7.71 28.52
CA THR A 307 -1.21 7.48 28.99
C THR A 307 -2.06 6.84 27.90
N ILE A 308 -2.03 7.40 26.67
CA ILE A 308 -2.77 6.87 25.52
C ILE A 308 -2.31 5.45 25.19
N LEU A 309 -0.99 5.21 25.17
CA LEU A 309 -0.43 3.90 24.91
C LEU A 309 -0.91 2.86 25.92
N LYS A 310 -0.87 3.21 27.21
CA LYS A 310 -1.34 2.36 28.32
C LYS A 310 -2.82 2.02 28.19
N GLU A 311 -3.66 3.03 27.94
CA GLU A 311 -5.11 2.86 27.83
C GLU A 311 -5.47 1.98 26.61
N LYS A 312 -4.85 2.26 25.46
CA LYS A 312 -5.10 1.50 24.22
C LYS A 312 -4.66 0.04 24.34
N THR A 313 -3.49 -0.22 24.90
CA THR A 313 -2.91 -1.56 24.95
C THR A 313 -3.19 -2.33 26.25
N LYS A 314 -3.80 -1.66 27.23
CA LYS A 314 -4.04 -2.19 28.60
C LYS A 314 -2.78 -2.78 29.24
N SER A 315 -1.63 -2.20 28.92
CA SER A 315 -0.31 -2.69 29.32
C SER A 315 0.09 -2.19 30.70
N ASN A 316 0.93 -2.97 31.38
CA ASN A 316 1.64 -2.52 32.56
C ASN A 316 2.80 -1.60 32.17
N ILE A 317 3.13 -0.62 33.01
CA ILE A 317 4.29 0.26 32.80
C ILE A 317 5.44 -0.26 33.66
N SER A 318 6.63 -0.34 33.09
CA SER A 318 7.89 -0.61 33.80
C SER A 318 8.89 0.51 33.52
N ILE A 319 9.58 0.95 34.56
CA ILE A 319 10.59 2.02 34.45
C ILE A 319 11.98 1.41 34.24
N GLU A 320 12.18 0.18 34.66
CA GLU A 320 13.48 -0.52 34.58
C GLU A 320 13.48 -1.51 33.40
N LEU A 321 14.47 -1.38 32.54
CA LEU A 321 14.74 -2.35 31.48
C LEU A 321 15.40 -3.59 32.08
N PRO A 322 14.87 -4.79 31.85
CA PRO A 322 15.54 -6.02 32.27
C PRO A 322 16.83 -6.24 31.44
N GLN A 323 17.85 -6.83 32.08
CA GLN A 323 19.16 -7.01 31.45
C GLN A 323 19.09 -7.72 30.10
N TRP A 324 18.24 -8.74 29.93
CA TRP A 324 18.07 -9.46 28.67
C TRP A 324 17.58 -8.55 27.53
N LEU A 325 16.72 -7.55 27.82
CA LEU A 325 16.22 -6.60 26.82
C LEU A 325 17.31 -5.60 26.44
N ILE A 326 18.12 -5.16 27.40
CA ILE A 326 19.30 -4.32 27.15
C ILE A 326 20.28 -5.04 26.22
N ASP A 327 20.54 -6.34 26.50
CA ASP A 327 21.43 -7.16 25.68
C ASP A 327 20.91 -7.37 24.26
N ASP A 328 19.60 -7.55 24.09
CA ASP A 328 18.95 -7.69 22.78
C ASP A 328 19.02 -6.37 22.00
N LEU A 329 18.67 -5.25 22.62
CA LEU A 329 18.81 -3.92 22.02
C LEU A 329 20.26 -3.62 21.59
N ALA A 330 21.22 -3.96 22.42
CA ALA A 330 22.64 -3.75 22.11
C ALA A 330 23.08 -4.56 20.86
N LYS A 331 22.57 -5.78 20.69
CA LYS A 331 22.84 -6.61 19.50
C LYS A 331 22.19 -6.05 18.24
N GLU A 332 20.93 -5.59 18.34
CA GLU A 332 20.19 -5.02 17.21
C GLU A 332 20.79 -3.70 16.73
N LEU A 333 21.30 -2.88 17.64
CA LEU A 333 21.94 -1.60 17.33
C LEU A 333 23.38 -1.76 16.83
N ALA A 334 24.00 -2.93 17.06
CA ALA A 334 25.37 -3.18 16.65
C ALA A 334 25.49 -3.16 15.13
N GLY A 335 26.22 -2.18 14.60
CA GLY A 335 26.45 -2.01 13.15
C GLY A 335 25.49 -1.05 12.44
N GLN A 336 24.51 -0.49 13.10
CA GLN A 336 23.67 0.57 12.52
C GLN A 336 24.34 1.92 12.60
N LYS A 337 24.36 2.65 11.47
CA LYS A 337 24.79 4.04 11.43
C LYS A 337 23.62 4.94 11.84
N ASN A 338 23.71 5.61 12.99
CA ASN A 338 22.69 6.50 13.55
C ASN A 338 21.34 5.79 13.82
N PRO A 339 21.29 4.83 14.76
CA PRO A 339 20.03 4.18 15.12
C PRO A 339 19.07 5.19 15.75
N ILE A 340 17.80 5.14 15.31
CA ILE A 340 16.73 5.89 15.95
C ILE A 340 16.43 5.20 17.28
N GLN A 341 16.48 5.96 18.38
CA GLN A 341 16.14 5.47 19.71
C GLN A 341 14.61 5.54 19.90
N PRO A 342 13.93 4.48 20.33
CA PRO A 342 12.54 4.56 20.70
C PRO A 342 12.35 5.38 21.98
N ASP A 343 11.21 6.04 22.10
CA ASP A 343 10.73 6.64 23.34
C ASP A 343 10.08 5.60 24.24
N PHE A 344 9.42 4.63 23.64
CA PHE A 344 8.73 3.53 24.30
C PHE A 344 9.08 2.20 23.64
N ILE A 345 9.21 1.15 24.49
CA ILE A 345 9.22 -0.24 24.00
C ILE A 345 7.95 -0.92 24.52
N LEU A 346 7.11 -1.37 23.61
CA LEU A 346 5.91 -2.15 23.92
C LEU A 346 6.19 -3.63 23.65
N ILE A 347 6.14 -4.46 24.68
CA ILE A 347 6.13 -5.91 24.53
C ILE A 347 4.72 -6.42 24.74
N LEU A 348 4.14 -7.02 23.71
CA LEU A 348 2.79 -7.57 23.74
C LEU A 348 2.77 -8.94 24.41
N GLY A 349 1.81 -9.16 25.30
CA GLY A 349 1.50 -10.42 25.93
C GLY A 349 0.24 -11.06 25.36
N GLN A 350 -0.11 -12.25 25.80
CA GLN A 350 -1.32 -12.99 25.39
C GLN A 350 -2.61 -12.20 25.66
N SER A 351 -2.63 -11.36 26.70
CA SER A 351 -3.77 -10.49 27.00
C SER A 351 -4.11 -9.48 25.87
N ALA A 352 -3.18 -9.17 24.96
CA ALA A 352 -3.43 -8.28 23.84
C ALA A 352 -4.39 -8.89 22.81
N ASP A 353 -4.29 -10.22 22.57
CA ASP A 353 -5.19 -10.93 21.65
C ASP A 353 -6.63 -11.01 22.18
N ALA A 354 -6.79 -11.17 23.49
CA ALA A 354 -8.10 -11.24 24.13
C ALA A 354 -8.89 -9.91 24.08
N THR A 355 -8.21 -8.77 23.88
CA THR A 355 -8.87 -7.46 23.74
C THR A 355 -9.47 -7.25 22.34
N GLU A 356 -8.92 -7.90 21.31
CA GLU A 356 -9.45 -7.87 19.96
C GLU A 356 -10.69 -8.76 19.81
N SER A 357 -10.69 -9.95 20.40
CA SER A 357 -11.85 -10.88 20.36
C SER A 357 -13.09 -10.37 21.11
N GLY A 358 -12.94 -9.41 22.03
CA GLY A 358 -14.03 -8.78 22.75
C GLY A 358 -14.75 -7.65 21.99
N ALA A 359 -14.11 -7.09 20.97
CA ALA A 359 -14.70 -6.01 20.16
C ALA A 359 -15.60 -6.54 19.03
N GLU A 360 -15.39 -7.77 18.55
CA GLU A 360 -16.23 -8.41 17.51
C GLU A 360 -17.59 -8.89 18.04
N ASN A 361 -17.74 -9.11 19.37
CA ASN A 361 -18.99 -9.63 19.97
C ASN A 361 -19.98 -8.57 20.48
N THR A 362 -19.77 -7.28 20.21
CA THR A 362 -20.69 -6.19 20.62
C THR A 362 -21.42 -5.54 19.46
N ALA A 363 -21.38 -6.10 18.26
CA ALA A 363 -22.15 -5.67 17.09
C ALA A 363 -23.13 -6.78 16.66
N GLU A 364 -24.13 -7.11 17.52
CA GLU A 364 -25.41 -7.74 17.17
C GLU A 364 -26.56 -6.74 17.34
#